data_f862de21a327185e9b423c6b2581e876
#
_entry.id   f862de21a327185e9b423c6b2581e876
#
_cell.length_a   1.000
_cell.length_b   1.000
_cell.length_c   1.000
_cell.angle_alpha   90.00
_cell.angle_beta   90.00
_cell.angle_gamma   90.00
#
_symmetry.space_group_name_H-M   'P 1'
#
loop_
_entity.id
_entity.type
_entity.pdbx_description
1 polymer ?
#
loop_
_entity_poly.entity_id
_entity_poly.type
_entity_poly.pdbx_seq_one_letter_code
_entity_poly.pdbx_strand_id
1 'polypeptide(L)'
;MKYFIVEGIIKTTEGMNDSLLKKHMAYTQRSMNEGNYLFSGLKSDQTGGIFIMKANSKESLLSYLQEEPFYKAGIQTYTVKEFDAHYVYSDIKEWFSN
;
A
#
# COMPACT_ATOMS: atom_id res chain seq x y z
N MET A 1 -8.59 -0.74 16.01
CA MET A 1 -7.96 -0.60 14.68
C MET A 1 -8.69 0.42 13.84
N LYS A 2 -7.94 1.19 13.09
CA LYS A 2 -8.47 2.13 12.10
C LYS A 2 -8.15 1.62 10.71
N TYR A 3 -8.94 2.03 9.74
CA TYR A 3 -8.87 1.53 8.37
C TYR A 3 -8.63 2.68 7.41
N PHE A 4 -7.80 2.44 6.38
CA PHE A 4 -7.32 3.50 5.52
C PHE A 4 -7.28 3.05 4.07
N ILE A 5 -7.69 3.96 3.18
CA ILE A 5 -7.38 3.85 1.76
C ILE A 5 -6.07 4.60 1.54
N VAL A 6 -5.09 3.93 0.96
CA VAL A 6 -3.77 4.50 0.70
C VAL A 6 -3.52 4.50 -0.79
N GLU A 7 -3.20 5.65 -1.33
CA GLU A 7 -2.78 5.77 -2.72
C GLU A 7 -1.30 6.11 -2.77
N GLY A 8 -0.51 5.26 -3.42
CA GLY A 8 0.88 5.55 -3.73
C GLY A 8 0.98 6.34 -5.03
N ILE A 9 1.79 7.37 -5.02
CA ILE A 9 1.99 8.25 -6.17
C ILE A 9 3.47 8.24 -6.53
N ILE A 10 3.80 7.67 -7.68
CA ILE A 10 5.18 7.64 -8.18
C ILE A 10 5.51 9.01 -8.72
N LYS A 11 6.55 9.63 -8.16
CA LYS A 11 7.00 10.98 -8.51
C LYS A 11 8.03 10.95 -9.64
N THR A 12 8.83 9.88 -9.70
CA THR A 12 9.91 9.75 -10.67
C THR A 12 10.29 8.27 -10.76
N THR A 13 10.85 7.87 -11.89
CA THR A 13 11.44 6.54 -12.05
C THR A 13 12.97 6.59 -11.94
N GLU A 14 13.56 7.76 -11.70
CA GLU A 14 15.00 7.90 -11.49
C GLU A 14 15.41 7.11 -10.25
N GLY A 15 16.47 6.32 -10.40
CA GLY A 15 16.96 5.48 -9.31
C GLY A 15 16.20 4.18 -9.12
N MET A 16 15.12 3.96 -9.86
CA MET A 16 14.40 2.69 -9.83
C MET A 16 15.23 1.63 -10.57
N ASN A 17 15.58 0.57 -9.86
CA ASN A 17 16.37 -0.53 -10.41
C ASN A 17 15.88 -1.85 -9.84
N ASP A 18 16.42 -2.97 -10.34
CA ASP A 18 15.98 -4.29 -9.93
C ASP A 18 16.14 -4.55 -8.42
N SER A 19 17.23 -4.05 -7.84
CA SER A 19 17.48 -4.20 -6.41
C SER A 19 16.42 -3.48 -5.57
N LEU A 20 16.11 -2.25 -5.93
CA LEU A 20 15.10 -1.45 -5.24
C LEU A 20 13.70 -2.07 -5.42
N LEU A 21 13.40 -2.54 -6.65
CA LEU A 21 12.14 -3.19 -6.93
C LEU A 21 11.96 -4.45 -6.08
N LYS A 22 13.01 -5.26 -5.93
CA LYS A 22 12.97 -6.44 -5.07
C LYS A 22 12.69 -6.10 -3.61
N LYS A 23 13.32 -5.03 -3.11
CA LYS A 23 13.08 -4.56 -1.74
C LYS A 23 11.63 -4.10 -1.56
N HIS A 24 11.10 -3.37 -2.54
CA HIS A 24 9.72 -2.93 -2.54
C HIS A 24 8.75 -4.11 -2.51
N MET A 25 8.98 -5.11 -3.34
CA MET A 25 8.14 -6.31 -3.39
C MET A 25 8.20 -7.10 -2.09
N ALA A 26 9.39 -7.22 -1.49
CA ALA A 26 9.57 -7.90 -0.21
C ALA A 26 8.84 -7.19 0.92
N TYR A 27 8.86 -5.86 0.92
CA TYR A 27 8.13 -5.06 1.90
C TYR A 27 6.61 -5.29 1.78
N THR A 28 6.09 -5.26 0.56
CA THR A 28 4.66 -5.50 0.31
C THR A 28 4.25 -6.90 0.75
N GLN A 29 5.05 -7.91 0.41
CA GLN A 29 4.75 -9.29 0.79
C GLN A 29 4.77 -9.47 2.30
N ARG A 30 5.73 -8.87 2.99
CA ARG A 30 5.80 -8.91 4.44
C ARG A 30 4.57 -8.25 5.07
N SER A 31 4.17 -7.09 4.55
CA SER A 31 2.98 -6.38 5.04
C SER A 31 1.72 -7.21 4.86
N MET A 32 1.61 -7.90 3.73
CA MET A 32 0.49 -8.80 3.46
C MET A 32 0.49 -9.96 4.44
N ASN A 33 1.66 -10.58 4.67
CA ASN A 33 1.80 -11.70 5.59
C ASN A 33 1.48 -11.31 7.03
N GLU A 34 1.78 -10.08 7.41
CA GLU A 34 1.47 -9.55 8.74
C GLU A 34 0.01 -9.12 8.89
N GLY A 35 -0.76 -9.16 7.81
CA GLY A 35 -2.17 -8.80 7.83
C GLY A 35 -2.44 -7.30 7.86
N ASN A 36 -1.46 -6.49 7.48
CA ASN A 36 -1.62 -5.02 7.46
C ASN A 36 -2.38 -4.54 6.22
N TYR A 37 -2.29 -5.28 5.12
CA TYR A 37 -2.99 -5.00 3.87
C TYR A 37 -4.17 -5.95 3.71
N LEU A 38 -5.34 -5.41 3.39
CA LEU A 38 -6.46 -6.24 2.93
C LEU A 38 -6.22 -6.65 1.49
N PHE A 39 -5.85 -5.69 0.66
CA PHE A 39 -5.40 -5.95 -0.71
C PHE A 39 -4.47 -4.83 -1.15
N SER A 40 -3.76 -5.09 -2.24
CA SER A 40 -2.89 -4.14 -2.91
C SER A 40 -3.09 -4.29 -4.41
N GLY A 41 -3.18 -3.18 -5.12
CA GLY A 41 -3.33 -3.16 -6.56
C GLY A 41 -2.50 -2.07 -7.21
N LEU A 42 -2.24 -2.21 -8.50
CA LEU A 42 -1.56 -1.21 -9.30
C LEU A 42 -2.60 -0.33 -9.97
N LYS A 43 -2.41 0.98 -9.93
CA LYS A 43 -3.29 1.90 -10.65
C LYS A 43 -3.20 1.61 -12.15
N SER A 44 -4.32 1.74 -12.86
CA SER A 44 -4.40 1.40 -14.29
C SER A 44 -3.40 2.19 -15.14
N ASP A 45 -3.09 3.42 -14.75
CA ASP A 45 -2.11 4.25 -15.45
C ASP A 45 -0.66 3.97 -15.02
N GLN A 46 -0.47 3.01 -14.13
CA GLN A 46 0.83 2.57 -13.62
C GLN A 46 1.62 3.65 -12.87
N THR A 47 0.93 4.65 -12.33
CA THR A 47 1.57 5.75 -11.58
C THR A 47 1.65 5.50 -10.08
N GLY A 48 1.48 4.26 -9.65
CA GLY A 48 1.56 3.86 -8.25
C GLY A 48 0.51 2.82 -7.90
N GLY A 49 0.32 2.59 -6.61
CA GLY A 49 -0.57 1.56 -6.12
C GLY A 49 -1.77 2.10 -5.35
N ILE A 50 -2.72 1.23 -5.10
CA ILE A 50 -3.87 1.46 -4.22
C ILE A 50 -3.90 0.32 -3.22
N PHE A 51 -4.02 0.66 -1.93
CA PHE A 51 -4.08 -0.35 -0.87
C PHE A 51 -5.21 -0.04 0.10
N ILE A 52 -5.78 -1.09 0.70
CA ILE A 52 -6.59 -0.96 1.89
C ILE A 52 -5.75 -1.50 3.04
N MET A 53 -5.51 -0.68 4.05
CA MET A 53 -4.64 -1.00 5.17
C MET A 53 -5.33 -0.75 6.49
N LYS A 54 -4.82 -1.36 7.56
CA LYS A 54 -5.27 -1.06 8.91
C LYS A 54 -4.07 -0.77 9.81
N ALA A 55 -4.30 0.06 10.81
CA ALA A 55 -3.29 0.41 11.80
C ALA A 55 -3.99 0.93 13.07
N ASN A 56 -3.26 1.01 14.16
CA ASN A 56 -3.82 1.53 15.42
C ASN A 56 -4.16 3.01 15.33
N SER A 57 -3.39 3.76 14.54
CA SER A 57 -3.58 5.21 14.37
C SER A 57 -3.05 5.63 13.01
N LYS A 58 -3.43 6.84 12.58
CA LYS A 58 -2.88 7.43 11.35
C LYS A 58 -1.37 7.63 11.49
N GLU A 59 -0.90 8.05 12.67
CA GLU A 59 0.53 8.26 12.93
C GLU A 59 1.32 6.97 12.75
N SER A 60 0.83 5.85 13.29
CA SER A 60 1.52 4.57 13.14
C SER A 60 1.50 4.10 11.69
N LEU A 61 0.42 4.36 10.96
CA LEU A 61 0.37 4.04 9.53
C LEU A 61 1.40 4.85 8.74
N LEU A 62 1.47 6.16 8.98
CA LEU A 62 2.43 7.02 8.29
C LEU A 62 3.87 6.61 8.58
N SER A 63 4.18 6.28 9.83
CA SER A 63 5.51 5.78 10.21
C SER A 63 5.85 4.50 9.46
N TYR A 64 4.88 3.61 9.33
CA TYR A 64 5.07 2.35 8.59
C TYR A 64 5.32 2.60 7.11
N LEU A 65 4.52 3.49 6.50
CA LEU A 65 4.66 3.81 5.06
C LEU A 65 5.99 4.51 4.76
N GLN A 66 6.53 5.27 5.69
CA GLN A 66 7.82 5.95 5.53
C GLN A 66 9.00 4.97 5.48
N GLU A 67 8.81 3.74 5.92
CA GLU A 67 9.83 2.69 5.84
C GLU A 67 9.83 1.97 4.49
N GLU A 68 8.84 2.22 3.65
CA GLU A 68 8.72 1.58 2.34
C GLU A 68 9.89 2.01 1.44
N PRO A 69 10.57 1.06 0.77
CA PRO A 69 11.78 1.36 0.01
C PRO A 69 11.62 2.43 -1.07
N PHE A 70 10.50 2.48 -1.77
CA PHE A 70 10.27 3.53 -2.77
C PHE A 70 10.10 4.90 -2.12
N TYR A 71 9.47 4.96 -0.94
CA TYR A 71 9.36 6.22 -0.21
C TYR A 71 10.74 6.70 0.24
N LYS A 72 11.53 5.81 0.82
CA LYS A 72 12.88 6.14 1.29
C LYS A 72 13.79 6.61 0.15
N ALA A 73 13.59 6.06 -1.05
CA ALA A 73 14.36 6.45 -2.22
C ALA A 73 13.87 7.74 -2.88
N GLY A 74 12.80 8.36 -2.34
CA GLY A 74 12.24 9.59 -2.91
C GLY A 74 11.44 9.37 -4.18
N ILE A 75 11.09 8.14 -4.50
CA ILE A 75 10.38 7.78 -5.74
C ILE A 75 8.88 7.92 -5.58
N GLN A 76 8.34 7.62 -4.38
CA GLN A 76 6.91 7.54 -4.16
C GLN A 76 6.49 8.32 -2.93
N THR A 77 5.32 8.95 -3.02
CA THR A 77 4.63 9.56 -1.89
C THR A 77 3.27 8.89 -1.72
N TYR A 78 2.58 9.20 -0.63
CA TYR A 78 1.28 8.60 -0.33
C TYR A 78 0.23 9.64 -0.01
N THR A 79 -1.01 9.38 -0.41
CA THR A 79 -2.18 10.01 0.18
C THR A 79 -2.93 8.97 0.97
N VAL A 80 -3.52 9.38 2.10
CA VAL A 80 -4.17 8.47 3.05
C VAL A 80 -5.53 9.02 3.42
N LYS A 81 -6.56 8.18 3.35
CA LYS A 81 -7.90 8.53 3.81
C LYS A 81 -8.39 7.49 4.80
N GLU A 82 -8.75 7.93 5.99
CA GLU A 82 -9.36 7.06 7.00
C GLU A 82 -10.84 6.87 6.66
N PHE A 83 -11.35 5.65 6.89
CA PHE A 83 -12.76 5.36 6.66
C PHE A 83 -13.24 4.28 7.62
N ASP A 84 -14.56 4.16 7.76
CA ASP A 84 -15.20 3.08 8.51
C ASP A 84 -15.88 2.15 7.52
N ALA A 85 -15.59 0.85 7.63
CA ALA A 85 -16.22 -0.15 6.76
C ALA A 85 -17.62 -0.47 7.29
N HIS A 86 -18.65 -0.26 6.49
CA HIS A 86 -20.03 -0.55 6.88
C HIS A 86 -20.61 -1.78 6.18
N TYR A 87 -20.35 -1.92 4.88
CA TYR A 87 -20.81 -3.06 4.11
C TYR A 87 -19.60 -3.76 3.53
N VAL A 88 -19.42 -5.02 3.84
CA VAL A 88 -18.24 -5.78 3.44
C VAL A 88 -18.68 -7.08 2.79
N TYR A 89 -18.20 -7.34 1.58
CA TYR A 89 -18.41 -8.63 0.94
C TYR A 89 -17.66 -9.71 1.72
N SER A 90 -18.30 -10.86 1.93
CA SER A 90 -17.75 -11.90 2.81
C SER A 90 -16.48 -12.57 2.29
N ASP A 91 -16.25 -12.56 0.99
CA ASP A 91 -15.08 -13.17 0.37
C ASP A 91 -14.42 -12.19 -0.60
N ILE A 92 -13.50 -11.39 -0.10
CA ILE A 92 -12.80 -10.36 -0.87
C ILE A 92 -12.02 -10.98 -2.03
N LYS A 93 -11.35 -12.11 -1.78
CA LYS A 93 -10.54 -12.76 -2.81
C LYS A 93 -11.40 -13.22 -3.98
N GLU A 94 -12.54 -13.83 -3.69
CA GLU A 94 -13.48 -14.26 -4.72
C GLU A 94 -14.02 -13.07 -5.52
N TRP A 95 -14.26 -11.96 -4.84
CA TRP A 95 -14.79 -10.75 -5.49
C TRP A 95 -13.87 -10.26 -6.62
N PHE A 96 -12.55 -10.44 -6.45
CA PHE A 96 -11.56 -10.04 -7.43
C PHE A 96 -11.19 -11.13 -8.45
N SER A 97 -11.76 -12.32 -8.36
CA SER A 97 -11.34 -13.49 -9.15
C SER A 97 -12.32 -13.82 -10.27
N ASN A 98 -12.95 -12.98 -10.89
CA ASN A 98 -13.91 -13.34 -11.93
C ASN A 98 -13.27 -13.91 -13.20
#